data_37d0cf9228dfa29c50e33ea5a59ca205
#
_entry.id   37d0cf9228dfa29c50e33ea5a59ca205
#
_cell.length_a   1.000
_cell.length_b   1.000
_cell.length_c   1.000
_cell.angle_alpha   90.00
_cell.angle_beta   90.00
_cell.angle_gamma   90.00
#
_symmetry.space_group_name_H-M   'P 1'
#
loop_
_entity.id
_entity.type
_entity.pdbx_description
1 polymer ?
#
loop_
_entity_poly.entity_id
_entity_poly.type
_entity_poly.pdbx_seq_one_letter_code
_entity_poly.pdbx_strand_id
1 'polypeptide(L)'
;MNQSERRNYLIQKLLEEQPQYAKMQIPGRCEEQKTLLRALMNVRMPGELSEEFLQIQDAYLAEENAGRGIVTLAEIQELSTDLYLWKGDITRLQVGAIVNAANSGMTGCYQPCHNCIDNCIHTYAGIELRNYCNDIMQRQGYAEPTGQAKITPAFNLPCDYVIHTVGPIVQGRLTEEQERLLCSCYEACLRIAEENNVESIAFCCISTGVFMFPNEIAAELAVLLSLIHISEP
;
A
#
# COMPACT_ATOMS: atom_id res chain seq x y z
N MET A 1 10.25 -12.42 -22.62
CA MET A 1 10.96 -11.15 -22.34
C MET A 1 11.78 -11.32 -21.08
N ASN A 2 13.03 -10.82 -21.05
CA ASN A 2 13.80 -10.70 -19.81
C ASN A 2 13.39 -9.45 -19.03
N GLN A 3 13.90 -9.28 -17.81
CA GLN A 3 13.50 -8.18 -16.91
C GLN A 3 13.78 -6.77 -17.48
N SER A 4 14.89 -6.61 -18.21
CA SER A 4 15.21 -5.34 -18.87
C SER A 4 14.25 -5.01 -20.02
N GLU A 5 13.88 -6.03 -20.80
CA GLU A 5 12.92 -5.89 -21.90
C GLU A 5 11.53 -5.54 -21.38
N ARG A 6 11.06 -6.22 -20.31
CA ARG A 6 9.78 -5.91 -19.65
C ARG A 6 9.75 -4.47 -19.16
N ARG A 7 10.79 -4.04 -18.44
CA ARG A 7 10.91 -2.67 -17.93
C ARG A 7 10.86 -1.62 -19.04
N ASN A 8 11.63 -1.82 -20.10
CA ASN A 8 11.62 -0.90 -21.26
C ASN A 8 10.25 -0.85 -21.94
N TYR A 9 9.59 -1.99 -22.12
CA TYR A 9 8.25 -2.05 -22.68
C TYR A 9 7.25 -1.23 -21.83
N LEU A 10 7.25 -1.45 -20.51
CA LEU A 10 6.35 -0.75 -19.58
C LEU A 10 6.59 0.76 -19.59
N ILE A 11 7.87 1.20 -19.55
CA ILE A 11 8.22 2.61 -19.64
C ILE A 11 7.71 3.20 -20.95
N GLN A 12 7.99 2.55 -22.09
CA GLN A 12 7.58 3.03 -23.41
C GLN A 12 6.05 3.18 -23.49
N LYS A 13 5.29 2.18 -23.03
CA LYS A 13 3.81 2.23 -23.04
C LYS A 13 3.28 3.37 -22.18
N LEU A 14 3.80 3.56 -20.97
CA LEU A 14 3.39 4.65 -20.09
C LEU A 14 3.77 6.04 -20.63
N LEU A 15 4.87 6.17 -21.35
CA LEU A 15 5.23 7.41 -22.04
C LEU A 15 4.30 7.70 -23.23
N GLU A 16 3.89 6.66 -23.99
CA GLU A 16 2.96 6.78 -25.10
C GLU A 16 1.56 7.23 -24.66
N GLU A 17 1.11 6.84 -23.46
CA GLU A 17 -0.19 7.28 -22.90
C GLU A 17 -0.28 8.79 -22.65
N GLN A 18 0.84 9.47 -22.46
CA GLN A 18 0.90 10.86 -22.01
C GLN A 18 1.62 11.73 -23.03
N PRO A 19 0.91 12.54 -23.86
CA PRO A 19 1.53 13.38 -24.90
C PRO A 19 2.66 14.29 -24.39
N GLN A 20 2.56 14.76 -23.13
CA GLN A 20 3.58 15.59 -22.49
C GLN A 20 4.91 14.85 -22.28
N TYR A 21 4.91 13.52 -22.24
CA TYR A 21 6.10 12.70 -22.05
C TYR A 21 6.62 12.08 -23.35
N ALA A 22 5.94 12.27 -24.48
CA ALA A 22 6.27 11.63 -25.76
C ALA A 22 7.71 11.89 -26.25
N LYS A 23 8.36 12.95 -25.77
CA LYS A 23 9.75 13.31 -26.13
C LYS A 23 10.77 12.89 -25.07
N MET A 24 10.32 12.27 -23.95
CA MET A 24 11.22 11.85 -22.89
C MET A 24 12.03 10.65 -23.36
N GLN A 25 13.35 10.71 -23.18
CA GLN A 25 14.25 9.59 -23.51
C GLN A 25 14.32 8.63 -22.34
N ILE A 26 14.29 7.34 -22.65
CA ILE A 26 14.50 6.29 -21.65
C ILE A 26 15.99 6.29 -21.27
N PRO A 27 16.34 6.39 -19.97
CA PRO A 27 17.72 6.38 -19.52
C PRO A 27 18.46 5.08 -19.89
N GLY A 28 19.79 5.14 -20.01
CA GLY A 28 20.60 3.96 -20.32
C GLY A 28 20.88 3.07 -19.08
N ARG A 29 20.80 3.63 -17.86
CA ARG A 29 21.13 2.92 -16.62
C ARG A 29 19.91 2.23 -16.03
N CYS A 30 20.09 1.01 -15.53
CA CYS A 30 19.04 0.19 -14.92
C CYS A 30 18.30 0.93 -13.79
N GLU A 31 19.02 1.52 -12.85
CA GLU A 31 18.42 2.21 -11.70
C GLU A 31 17.63 3.48 -12.09
N GLU A 32 18.12 4.20 -13.09
CA GLU A 32 17.40 5.35 -13.64
C GLU A 32 16.10 4.92 -14.36
N GLN A 33 16.14 3.78 -15.05
CA GLN A 33 14.95 3.19 -15.67
C GLN A 33 13.93 2.72 -14.63
N LYS A 34 14.37 2.09 -13.53
CA LYS A 34 13.50 1.70 -12.42
C LYS A 34 12.84 2.92 -11.78
N THR A 35 13.61 3.97 -11.56
CA THR A 35 13.09 5.24 -11.04
C THR A 35 12.08 5.88 -11.99
N LEU A 36 12.37 5.90 -13.29
CA LEU A 36 11.44 6.43 -14.29
C LEU A 36 10.15 5.60 -14.36
N LEU A 37 10.25 4.28 -14.41
CA LEU A 37 9.07 3.40 -14.39
C LEU A 37 8.19 3.65 -13.17
N ARG A 38 8.80 3.68 -11.96
CA ARG A 38 8.08 4.00 -10.72
C ARG A 38 7.39 5.36 -10.80
N ALA A 39 8.10 6.40 -11.25
CA ALA A 39 7.53 7.73 -11.39
C ALA A 39 6.32 7.75 -12.34
N LEU A 40 6.42 7.09 -13.49
CA LEU A 40 5.33 7.00 -14.47
C LEU A 40 4.11 6.23 -13.90
N MET A 41 4.33 5.11 -13.23
CA MET A 41 3.27 4.37 -12.53
C MET A 41 2.60 5.21 -11.44
N ASN A 42 3.38 6.01 -10.71
CA ASN A 42 2.83 6.85 -9.63
C ASN A 42 1.92 7.98 -10.15
N VAL A 43 2.26 8.61 -11.26
CA VAL A 43 1.47 9.72 -11.81
C VAL A 43 0.34 9.28 -12.74
N ARG A 44 0.30 7.99 -13.13
CA ARG A 44 -0.75 7.50 -14.01
C ARG A 44 -2.11 7.55 -13.33
N MET A 45 -3.06 8.20 -13.99
CA MET A 45 -4.46 8.21 -13.54
C MET A 45 -5.10 6.83 -13.76
N PRO A 46 -6.14 6.46 -12.99
CA PRO A 46 -6.92 5.26 -13.25
C PRO A 46 -7.45 5.23 -14.69
N GLY A 47 -7.45 4.06 -15.30
CA GLY A 47 -7.91 3.89 -16.67
C GLY A 47 -7.57 2.49 -17.20
N GLU A 48 -8.18 2.14 -18.32
CA GLU A 48 -8.00 0.83 -18.95
C GLU A 48 -6.54 0.55 -19.33
N LEU A 49 -6.17 -0.70 -19.27
CA LEU A 49 -4.88 -1.25 -19.68
C LEU A 49 -5.12 -2.47 -20.57
N SER A 50 -4.24 -2.68 -21.55
CA SER A 50 -4.28 -3.89 -22.33
C SER A 50 -3.88 -5.10 -21.48
N GLU A 51 -4.45 -6.26 -21.77
CA GLU A 51 -4.09 -7.52 -21.13
C GLU A 51 -2.58 -7.82 -21.26
N GLU A 52 -2.00 -7.51 -22.42
CA GLU A 52 -0.55 -7.64 -22.66
C GLU A 52 0.27 -6.78 -21.70
N PHE A 53 -0.15 -5.52 -21.46
CA PHE A 53 0.53 -4.65 -20.50
C PHE A 53 0.48 -5.23 -19.09
N LEU A 54 -0.67 -5.70 -18.64
CA LEU A 54 -0.86 -6.30 -17.32
C LEU A 54 0.00 -7.55 -17.14
N GLN A 55 -0.01 -8.49 -18.09
CA GLN A 55 0.82 -9.69 -18.05
C GLN A 55 2.33 -9.37 -17.94
N ILE A 56 2.79 -8.35 -18.67
CA ILE A 56 4.19 -7.93 -18.65
C ILE A 56 4.53 -7.23 -17.32
N GLN A 57 3.62 -6.38 -16.82
CA GLN A 57 3.76 -5.71 -15.52
C GLN A 57 3.86 -6.74 -14.39
N ASP A 58 2.95 -7.72 -14.37
CA ASP A 58 2.90 -8.73 -13.32
C ASP A 58 4.18 -9.58 -13.32
N ALA A 59 4.62 -10.02 -14.50
CA ALA A 59 5.88 -10.74 -14.63
C ALA A 59 7.09 -9.89 -14.19
N TYR A 60 7.06 -8.56 -14.44
CA TYR A 60 8.10 -7.64 -13.99
C TYR A 60 8.07 -7.45 -12.47
N LEU A 61 6.90 -7.17 -11.90
CA LEU A 61 6.75 -6.90 -10.47
C LEU A 61 6.97 -8.15 -9.61
N ALA A 62 6.53 -9.32 -10.06
CA ALA A 62 6.80 -10.59 -9.37
C ALA A 62 8.31 -10.83 -9.20
N GLU A 63 9.11 -10.61 -10.27
CA GLU A 63 10.57 -10.76 -10.21
C GLU A 63 11.22 -9.66 -9.35
N GLU A 64 10.77 -8.40 -9.45
CA GLU A 64 11.28 -7.30 -8.61
C GLU A 64 10.96 -7.54 -7.13
N ASN A 65 9.73 -7.94 -6.78
CA ASN A 65 9.33 -8.22 -5.40
C ASN A 65 10.10 -9.41 -4.82
N ALA A 66 10.28 -10.49 -5.58
CA ALA A 66 11.12 -11.61 -5.17
C ALA A 66 12.58 -11.19 -4.95
N GLY A 67 13.12 -10.36 -5.84
CA GLY A 67 14.49 -9.84 -5.76
C GLY A 67 14.74 -8.92 -4.55
N ARG A 68 13.70 -8.26 -4.01
CA ARG A 68 13.75 -7.45 -2.78
C ARG A 68 13.80 -8.33 -1.51
N GLY A 69 13.53 -9.63 -1.65
CA GLY A 69 13.41 -10.59 -0.56
C GLY A 69 12.04 -10.54 0.11
N ILE A 70 11.37 -11.67 0.14
CA ILE A 70 10.09 -11.85 0.85
C ILE A 70 10.42 -12.24 2.29
N VAL A 71 9.64 -11.77 3.25
CA VAL A 71 9.78 -12.05 4.68
C VAL A 71 8.52 -12.74 5.19
N THR A 72 8.68 -13.91 5.78
CA THR A 72 7.60 -14.71 6.38
C THR A 72 7.49 -14.47 7.88
N LEU A 73 6.35 -14.77 8.49
CA LEU A 73 6.18 -14.67 9.95
C LEU A 73 7.21 -15.51 10.72
N ALA A 74 7.64 -16.65 10.19
CA ALA A 74 8.65 -17.49 10.80
C ALA A 74 10.04 -16.84 10.96
N GLU A 75 10.29 -15.76 10.21
CA GLU A 75 11.54 -14.99 10.25
C GLU A 75 11.45 -13.78 11.18
N ILE A 76 10.28 -13.51 11.76
CA ILE A 76 10.03 -12.36 12.62
C ILE A 76 9.96 -12.83 14.08
N GLN A 77 10.60 -12.08 14.97
CA GLN A 77 10.54 -12.38 16.40
C GLN A 77 9.13 -12.12 16.94
N GLU A 78 8.53 -13.17 17.52
CA GLU A 78 7.31 -13.06 18.30
C GLU A 78 7.61 -12.39 19.66
N LEU A 79 6.84 -11.38 20.03
CA LEU A 79 6.96 -10.67 21.30
C LEU A 79 6.08 -11.27 22.40
N SER A 80 4.87 -11.69 22.03
CA SER A 80 3.92 -12.42 22.86
C SER A 80 3.02 -13.22 21.93
N THR A 81 2.14 -14.08 22.46
CA THR A 81 1.27 -14.94 21.66
C THR A 81 0.63 -14.16 20.51
N ASP A 82 0.91 -14.59 19.28
CA ASP A 82 0.41 -14.04 18.02
C ASP A 82 0.71 -12.54 17.77
N LEU A 83 1.59 -11.93 18.57
CA LEU A 83 2.02 -10.54 18.41
C LEU A 83 3.49 -10.46 17.98
N TYR A 84 3.73 -9.85 16.83
CA TYR A 84 5.04 -9.72 16.19
C TYR A 84 5.42 -8.25 16.03
N LEU A 85 6.70 -7.94 16.21
CA LEU A 85 7.26 -6.62 15.90
C LEU A 85 8.35 -6.76 14.84
N TRP A 86 8.14 -6.11 13.72
CA TRP A 86 9.12 -6.08 12.65
C TRP A 86 9.47 -4.66 12.20
N LYS A 87 10.75 -4.41 11.98
CA LYS A 87 11.26 -3.15 11.46
C LYS A 87 11.77 -3.35 10.04
N GLY A 88 10.98 -2.96 9.05
CA GLY A 88 11.34 -3.11 7.65
C GLY A 88 10.25 -2.59 6.71
N ASP A 89 10.31 -3.02 5.47
CA ASP A 89 9.37 -2.63 4.43
C ASP A 89 8.18 -3.61 4.40
N ILE A 90 7.02 -3.15 4.86
CA ILE A 90 5.78 -3.95 4.97
C ILE A 90 5.36 -4.57 3.63
N THR A 91 5.74 -3.96 2.48
CA THR A 91 5.43 -4.51 1.15
C THR A 91 6.20 -5.79 0.81
N ARG A 92 7.09 -6.25 1.70
CA ARG A 92 7.84 -7.50 1.57
C ARG A 92 7.26 -8.64 2.41
N LEU A 93 6.27 -8.36 3.26
CA LEU A 93 5.70 -9.35 4.17
C LEU A 93 4.77 -10.31 3.45
N GLN A 94 5.01 -11.61 3.65
CA GLN A 94 4.11 -12.69 3.26
C GLN A 94 3.17 -13.01 4.43
N VAL A 95 2.04 -12.33 4.45
CA VAL A 95 1.00 -12.41 5.48
C VAL A 95 -0.38 -12.36 4.81
N GLY A 96 -1.44 -12.64 5.55
CA GLY A 96 -2.80 -12.58 5.00
C GLY A 96 -3.17 -11.17 4.52
N ALA A 97 -2.85 -10.13 5.30
CA ALA A 97 -3.07 -8.74 4.85
C ALA A 97 -2.01 -7.77 5.37
N ILE A 98 -1.74 -6.73 4.59
CA ILE A 98 -1.01 -5.54 5.05
C ILE A 98 -1.94 -4.34 5.07
N VAL A 99 -1.74 -3.42 6.04
CA VAL A 99 -2.54 -2.20 6.14
C VAL A 99 -1.84 -1.05 5.42
N ASN A 100 -2.60 -0.37 4.58
CA ASN A 100 -2.21 0.86 3.90
C ASN A 100 -2.81 2.08 4.61
N ALA A 101 -1.96 3.02 5.03
CA ALA A 101 -2.39 4.35 5.46
C ALA A 101 -2.66 5.21 4.23
N ALA A 102 -3.87 5.11 3.71
CA ALA A 102 -4.33 5.75 2.48
C ALA A 102 -4.74 7.21 2.69
N ASN A 103 -4.88 7.93 1.59
CA ASN A 103 -5.61 9.20 1.56
C ASN A 103 -7.12 8.96 1.30
N SER A 104 -7.96 9.97 1.52
CA SER A 104 -9.42 9.85 1.37
C SER A 104 -9.90 9.55 -0.05
N GLY A 105 -9.06 9.73 -1.06
CA GLY A 105 -9.35 9.33 -2.45
C GLY A 105 -9.09 7.85 -2.71
N MET A 106 -8.36 7.15 -1.85
CA MET A 106 -8.02 5.72 -1.91
C MET A 106 -7.18 5.28 -3.13
N THR A 107 -6.93 6.15 -4.08
CA THR A 107 -6.26 5.82 -5.36
C THR A 107 -4.74 5.95 -5.33
N GLY A 108 -4.15 5.97 -4.14
CA GLY A 108 -2.72 6.05 -3.94
C GLY A 108 -2.16 7.48 -3.98
N CYS A 109 -0.88 7.59 -3.69
CA CYS A 109 -0.14 8.85 -3.74
C CYS A 109 0.38 9.09 -5.15
N TYR A 110 0.03 10.25 -5.74
CA TYR A 110 0.44 10.64 -7.09
C TYR A 110 1.79 11.38 -7.15
N GLN A 111 2.46 11.60 -6.03
CA GLN A 111 3.78 12.22 -6.02
C GLN A 111 4.83 11.24 -6.54
N PRO A 112 5.57 11.56 -7.63
CA PRO A 112 6.55 10.66 -8.22
C PRO A 112 7.60 10.21 -7.19
N CYS A 113 7.83 8.91 -7.09
CA CYS A 113 8.83 8.29 -6.23
C CYS A 113 8.75 8.70 -4.75
N HIS A 114 7.58 9.10 -4.25
CA HIS A 114 7.40 9.43 -2.84
C HIS A 114 7.57 8.18 -1.98
N ASN A 115 8.17 8.34 -0.79
CA ASN A 115 8.45 7.21 0.11
C ASN A 115 7.37 6.99 1.19
N CYS A 116 6.16 7.54 1.02
CA CYS A 116 5.05 7.15 1.90
C CYS A 116 4.60 5.73 1.60
N ILE A 117 4.00 5.09 2.60
CA ILE A 117 3.55 3.71 2.48
C ILE A 117 2.51 3.52 1.36
N ASP A 118 1.61 4.49 1.19
CA ASP A 118 0.60 4.48 0.14
C ASP A 118 1.22 4.45 -1.28
N ASN A 119 2.28 5.26 -1.53
CA ASN A 119 3.02 5.22 -2.78
C ASN A 119 3.74 3.88 -2.98
N CYS A 120 4.39 3.36 -1.94
CA CYS A 120 5.13 2.09 -2.01
C CYS A 120 4.19 0.91 -2.30
N ILE A 121 3.07 0.80 -1.58
CA ILE A 121 2.08 -0.27 -1.80
C ILE A 121 1.55 -0.22 -3.22
N HIS A 122 1.08 0.94 -3.70
CA HIS A 122 0.58 1.08 -5.08
C HIS A 122 1.66 0.83 -6.14
N THR A 123 2.93 1.13 -5.86
CA THR A 123 4.05 0.83 -6.77
C THR A 123 4.26 -0.67 -6.91
N TYR A 124 4.34 -1.40 -5.80
CA TYR A 124 4.71 -2.82 -5.81
C TYR A 124 3.53 -3.77 -6.03
N ALA A 125 2.30 -3.30 -5.77
CA ALA A 125 1.09 -4.00 -6.18
C ALA A 125 0.86 -3.94 -7.70
N GLY A 126 1.23 -2.82 -8.32
CA GLY A 126 0.95 -2.55 -9.73
C GLY A 126 -0.22 -1.59 -9.95
N ILE A 127 -0.41 -1.17 -11.21
CA ILE A 127 -1.44 -0.18 -11.59
C ILE A 127 -2.86 -0.69 -11.34
N GLU A 128 -3.06 -2.00 -11.35
CA GLU A 128 -4.37 -2.64 -11.12
C GLU A 128 -4.94 -2.29 -9.74
N LEU A 129 -4.12 -2.20 -8.70
CA LEU A 129 -4.58 -1.80 -7.37
C LEU A 129 -5.24 -0.42 -7.41
N ARG A 130 -4.63 0.55 -8.12
CA ARG A 130 -5.19 1.89 -8.27
C ARG A 130 -6.52 1.86 -9.02
N ASN A 131 -6.61 1.10 -10.10
CA ASN A 131 -7.83 0.94 -10.87
C ASN A 131 -8.93 0.32 -10.00
N TYR A 132 -8.62 -0.73 -9.26
CA TYR A 132 -9.56 -1.41 -8.37
C TYR A 132 -10.08 -0.48 -7.27
N CYS A 133 -9.19 0.28 -6.62
CA CYS A 133 -9.57 1.29 -5.63
C CYS A 133 -10.46 2.39 -6.26
N ASN A 134 -10.10 2.86 -7.47
CA ASN A 134 -10.92 3.83 -8.19
C ASN A 134 -12.34 3.32 -8.43
N ASP A 135 -12.50 2.08 -8.84
CA ASP A 135 -13.83 1.48 -9.08
C ASP A 135 -14.67 1.38 -7.81
N ILE A 136 -14.03 1.08 -6.67
CA ILE A 136 -14.67 1.11 -5.36
C ILE A 136 -15.16 2.53 -5.06
N MET A 137 -14.28 3.53 -5.21
CA MET A 137 -14.58 4.91 -4.87
C MET A 137 -15.61 5.55 -5.81
N GLN A 138 -15.60 5.19 -7.09
CA GLN A 138 -16.62 5.59 -8.06
C GLN A 138 -18.01 5.07 -7.67
N ARG A 139 -18.09 3.81 -7.26
CA ARG A 139 -19.33 3.21 -6.77
C ARG A 139 -19.82 3.82 -5.45
N GLN A 140 -18.88 4.20 -4.58
CA GLN A 140 -19.18 4.89 -3.32
C GLN A 140 -19.67 6.32 -3.55
N GLY A 141 -19.07 7.06 -4.47
CA GLY A 141 -19.50 8.40 -4.85
C GLY A 141 -19.09 9.53 -3.89
N TYR A 142 -18.33 9.26 -2.84
CA TYR A 142 -17.79 10.25 -1.88
C TYR A 142 -16.44 9.82 -1.34
N ALA A 143 -15.65 10.75 -0.80
CA ALA A 143 -14.34 10.49 -0.21
C ALA A 143 -14.43 9.54 0.98
N GLU A 144 -13.45 8.66 1.16
CA GLU A 144 -13.42 7.75 2.30
C GLU A 144 -13.31 8.50 3.61
N PRO A 145 -14.22 8.26 4.56
CA PRO A 145 -14.14 8.88 5.88
C PRO A 145 -12.94 8.39 6.69
N THR A 146 -12.38 9.25 7.52
CA THR A 146 -11.38 8.86 8.52
C THR A 146 -11.94 7.83 9.49
N GLY A 147 -11.14 6.81 9.82
CA GLY A 147 -11.54 5.75 10.76
C GLY A 147 -12.30 4.57 10.12
N GLN A 148 -12.46 4.57 8.81
CA GLN A 148 -13.05 3.44 8.07
C GLN A 148 -11.96 2.64 7.32
N ALA A 149 -12.31 1.42 6.91
CA ALA A 149 -11.42 0.56 6.15
C ALA A 149 -12.09 -0.10 4.95
N LYS A 150 -11.29 -0.43 3.94
CA LYS A 150 -11.67 -1.23 2.77
C LYS A 150 -10.61 -2.27 2.47
N ILE A 151 -11.03 -3.43 1.98
CA ILE A 151 -10.13 -4.51 1.59
C ILE A 151 -10.09 -4.65 0.07
N THR A 152 -8.90 -4.93 -0.47
CA THR A 152 -8.66 -5.19 -1.89
C THR A 152 -7.74 -6.40 -2.05
N PRO A 153 -7.72 -7.07 -3.20
CA PRO A 153 -6.64 -7.97 -3.56
C PRO A 153 -5.29 -7.24 -3.50
N ALA A 154 -4.22 -7.96 -3.19
CA ALA A 154 -2.87 -7.39 -3.11
C ALA A 154 -2.11 -7.38 -4.44
N PHE A 155 -2.66 -8.01 -5.49
CA PHE A 155 -2.08 -8.13 -6.82
C PHE A 155 -0.67 -8.72 -6.77
N ASN A 156 0.38 -7.94 -7.09
CA ASN A 156 1.76 -8.42 -7.15
C ASN A 156 2.52 -8.38 -5.81
N LEU A 157 1.88 -7.97 -4.72
CA LEU A 157 2.49 -8.03 -3.38
C LEU A 157 2.53 -9.46 -2.84
N PRO A 158 3.44 -9.79 -1.90
CA PRO A 158 3.53 -11.13 -1.31
C PRO A 158 2.37 -11.51 -0.39
N CYS A 159 1.60 -10.54 0.11
CA CYS A 159 0.41 -10.76 0.92
C CYS A 159 -0.82 -11.07 0.06
N ASP A 160 -1.90 -11.59 0.67
CA ASP A 160 -3.14 -11.90 -0.06
C ASP A 160 -4.00 -10.65 -0.29
N TYR A 161 -4.04 -9.74 0.71
CA TYR A 161 -4.90 -8.56 0.71
C TYR A 161 -4.15 -7.29 1.12
N VAL A 162 -4.67 -6.14 0.66
CA VAL A 162 -4.35 -4.83 1.21
C VAL A 162 -5.61 -4.27 1.87
N ILE A 163 -5.50 -3.89 3.15
CA ILE A 163 -6.57 -3.20 3.87
C ILE A 163 -6.21 -1.72 3.93
N HIS A 164 -7.02 -0.88 3.32
CA HIS A 164 -6.82 0.55 3.23
C HIS A 164 -7.63 1.27 4.30
N THR A 165 -7.00 2.15 5.07
CA THR A 165 -7.67 3.02 6.05
C THR A 165 -7.17 4.45 5.95
N VAL A 166 -8.03 5.40 6.25
CA VAL A 166 -7.70 6.83 6.26
C VAL A 166 -7.54 7.28 7.70
N GLY A 167 -6.32 7.52 8.10
CA GLY A 167 -6.02 7.98 9.46
C GLY A 167 -6.26 9.47 9.67
N PRO A 168 -6.36 9.94 10.93
CA PRO A 168 -6.53 11.35 11.26
C PRO A 168 -5.28 12.18 10.95
N ILE A 169 -5.50 13.43 10.51
CA ILE A 169 -4.44 14.42 10.32
C ILE A 169 -4.36 15.29 11.58
N VAL A 170 -3.18 15.40 12.17
CA VAL A 170 -2.94 16.24 13.35
C VAL A 170 -2.28 17.55 12.92
N GLN A 171 -2.94 18.65 13.21
CA GLN A 171 -2.42 20.00 12.98
C GLN A 171 -2.35 20.73 14.33
N GLY A 172 -1.18 20.79 14.91
CA GLY A 172 -0.95 21.37 16.22
C GLY A 172 -1.12 20.38 17.37
N ARG A 173 -1.99 20.67 18.34
CA ARG A 173 -2.19 19.79 19.50
C ARG A 173 -3.12 18.64 19.17
N LEU A 174 -2.72 17.42 19.57
CA LEU A 174 -3.56 16.23 19.48
C LEU A 174 -4.84 16.40 20.30
N THR A 175 -5.95 15.91 19.77
CA THR A 175 -7.27 15.95 20.39
C THR A 175 -7.78 14.53 20.67
N GLU A 176 -8.65 14.37 21.67
CA GLU A 176 -9.32 13.10 21.98
C GLU A 176 -10.09 12.53 20.77
N GLU A 177 -10.64 13.40 19.92
CA GLU A 177 -11.32 12.97 18.70
C GLU A 177 -10.36 12.31 17.71
N GLN A 178 -9.16 12.86 17.53
CA GLN A 178 -8.13 12.26 16.67
C GLN A 178 -7.61 10.93 17.23
N GLU A 179 -7.52 10.80 18.57
CA GLU A 179 -7.19 9.51 19.20
C GLU A 179 -8.29 8.48 18.94
N ARG A 180 -9.56 8.83 19.13
CA ARG A 180 -10.70 7.95 18.82
C ARG A 180 -10.73 7.55 17.34
N LEU A 181 -10.45 8.48 16.42
CA LEU A 181 -10.40 8.20 15.00
C LEU A 181 -9.24 7.24 14.64
N LEU A 182 -8.10 7.36 15.31
CA LEU A 182 -7.00 6.40 15.12
C LEU A 182 -7.39 5.01 15.62
N CYS A 183 -8.01 4.91 16.81
CA CYS A 183 -8.57 3.64 17.31
C CYS A 183 -9.54 3.03 16.30
N SER A 184 -10.47 3.84 15.79
CA SER A 184 -11.43 3.40 14.76
C SER A 184 -10.77 2.85 13.50
N CYS A 185 -9.59 3.38 13.08
CA CYS A 185 -8.83 2.81 11.97
C CYS A 185 -8.39 1.37 12.25
N TYR A 186 -7.81 1.11 13.42
CA TYR A 186 -7.38 -0.23 13.82
C TYR A 186 -8.56 -1.19 13.93
N GLU A 187 -9.62 -0.80 14.63
CA GLU A 187 -10.84 -1.61 14.80
C GLU A 187 -11.50 -1.94 13.45
N ALA A 188 -11.61 -0.96 12.55
CA ALA A 188 -12.16 -1.18 11.21
C ALA A 188 -11.30 -2.14 10.37
N CYS A 189 -9.97 -2.05 10.48
CA CYS A 189 -9.05 -2.96 9.80
C CYS A 189 -9.17 -4.39 10.35
N LEU A 190 -9.22 -4.57 11.67
CA LEU A 190 -9.36 -5.87 12.31
C LEU A 190 -10.69 -6.51 11.96
N ARG A 191 -11.79 -5.76 12.05
CA ARG A 191 -13.13 -6.24 11.69
C ARG A 191 -13.20 -6.71 10.23
N ILE A 192 -12.70 -5.92 9.26
CA ILE A 192 -12.74 -6.31 7.86
C ILE A 192 -11.82 -7.50 7.55
N ALA A 193 -10.72 -7.65 8.30
CA ALA A 193 -9.85 -8.82 8.24
C ALA A 193 -10.60 -10.08 8.70
N GLU A 194 -11.29 -10.01 9.83
CA GLU A 194 -12.12 -11.10 10.36
C GLU A 194 -13.25 -11.48 9.41
N GLU A 195 -14.01 -10.51 8.90
CA GLU A 195 -15.09 -10.71 7.91
C GLU A 195 -14.60 -11.41 6.62
N ASN A 196 -13.31 -11.31 6.31
CA ASN A 196 -12.69 -11.94 5.13
C ASN A 196 -11.81 -13.15 5.47
N ASN A 197 -11.86 -13.66 6.71
CA ASN A 197 -11.08 -14.80 7.19
C ASN A 197 -9.57 -14.62 6.97
N VAL A 198 -9.05 -13.42 7.20
CA VAL A 198 -7.62 -13.10 7.13
C VAL A 198 -6.94 -13.59 8.40
N GLU A 199 -6.02 -14.55 8.28
CA GLU A 199 -5.35 -15.20 9.42
C GLU A 199 -4.25 -14.34 10.05
N SER A 200 -3.67 -13.40 9.30
CA SER A 200 -2.59 -12.53 9.80
C SER A 200 -2.66 -11.14 9.17
N ILE A 201 -2.50 -10.12 9.98
CA ILE A 201 -2.55 -8.72 9.54
C ILE A 201 -1.30 -7.97 10.02
N ALA A 202 -0.66 -7.22 9.12
CA ALA A 202 0.44 -6.35 9.46
C ALA A 202 0.04 -4.88 9.33
N PHE A 203 0.20 -4.13 10.42
CA PHE A 203 -0.07 -2.70 10.46
C PHE A 203 1.18 -1.87 10.16
N CYS A 204 1.05 -0.86 9.32
CA CYS A 204 2.00 0.24 9.26
C CYS A 204 1.74 1.25 10.39
N CYS A 205 2.66 2.19 10.60
CA CYS A 205 2.47 3.27 11.58
C CYS A 205 1.45 4.30 11.06
N ILE A 206 0.15 4.02 11.21
CA ILE A 206 -0.94 4.83 10.69
C ILE A 206 -0.83 6.27 11.21
N SER A 207 -0.97 7.28 10.33
CA SER A 207 -0.94 8.71 10.59
C SER A 207 0.37 9.29 11.13
N THR A 208 1.40 8.52 11.43
CA THR A 208 2.62 9.01 12.08
C THR A 208 3.63 9.70 11.15
N GLY A 209 3.42 9.62 9.83
CA GLY A 209 4.25 10.28 8.82
C GLY A 209 3.73 11.69 8.50
N VAL A 210 3.27 11.89 7.27
CA VAL A 210 2.78 13.19 6.76
C VAL A 210 1.59 13.74 7.56
N PHE A 211 0.81 12.87 8.22
CA PHE A 211 -0.35 13.26 9.04
C PHE A 211 0.03 13.66 10.48
N MET A 212 1.30 13.55 10.86
CA MET A 212 1.90 14.12 12.07
C MET A 212 1.26 13.67 13.40
N PHE A 213 0.64 12.50 13.45
CA PHE A 213 0.17 11.92 14.71
C PHE A 213 1.38 11.54 15.58
N PRO A 214 1.39 11.84 16.91
CA PRO A 214 2.50 11.53 17.79
C PRO A 214 2.80 10.02 17.84
N ASN A 215 4.05 9.64 17.55
CA ASN A 215 4.46 8.24 17.39
C ASN A 215 4.24 7.39 18.65
N GLU A 216 4.55 7.93 19.83
CA GLU A 216 4.42 7.22 21.11
C GLU A 216 2.94 6.85 21.39
N ILE A 217 2.05 7.82 21.27
CA ILE A 217 0.61 7.61 21.48
C ILE A 217 0.04 6.65 20.43
N ALA A 218 0.46 6.80 19.16
CA ALA A 218 0.02 5.87 18.11
C ALA A 218 0.47 4.43 18.39
N ALA A 219 1.68 4.23 18.89
CA ALA A 219 2.19 2.91 19.23
C ALA A 219 1.45 2.29 20.42
N GLU A 220 1.16 3.07 21.46
CA GLU A 220 0.38 2.63 22.62
C GLU A 220 -1.03 2.16 22.20
N LEU A 221 -1.73 2.95 21.38
CA LEU A 221 -3.04 2.60 20.87
C LEU A 221 -3.01 1.35 19.98
N ALA A 222 -2.02 1.23 19.10
CA ALA A 222 -1.86 0.07 18.23
C ALA A 222 -1.67 -1.23 19.02
N VAL A 223 -0.79 -1.21 20.03
CA VAL A 223 -0.53 -2.39 20.89
C VAL A 223 -1.76 -2.74 21.73
N LEU A 224 -2.40 -1.74 22.34
CA LEU A 224 -3.60 -1.96 23.15
C LEU A 224 -4.72 -2.64 22.35
N LEU A 225 -5.02 -2.15 21.16
CA LEU A 225 -6.08 -2.69 20.30
C LEU A 225 -5.73 -4.09 19.75
N SER A 226 -4.47 -4.33 19.42
CA SER A 226 -4.01 -5.66 18.98
C SER A 226 -4.18 -6.70 20.11
N LEU A 227 -3.81 -6.35 21.34
CA LEU A 227 -3.94 -7.25 22.50
C LEU A 227 -5.40 -7.56 22.85
N ILE A 228 -6.31 -6.58 22.76
CA ILE A 228 -7.75 -6.80 23.00
C ILE A 228 -8.30 -7.80 21.97
N HIS A 229 -7.96 -7.63 20.71
CA HIS A 229 -8.48 -8.47 19.62
C HIS A 229 -7.97 -9.91 19.67
N ILE A 230 -6.71 -10.15 20.10
CA ILE A 230 -6.15 -11.49 20.30
C ILE A 230 -6.82 -12.20 21.49
N SER A 231 -7.30 -11.44 22.51
CA SER A 231 -7.83 -11.99 23.75
C SER A 231 -9.32 -12.31 23.71
N GLU A 232 -10.04 -11.90 22.69
CA GLU A 232 -11.47 -12.19 22.50
C GLU A 232 -11.62 -13.33 21.47
N PRO A 233 -12.07 -14.54 21.92
CA PRO A 233 -12.32 -15.67 21.04
C PRO A 233 -13.61 -15.49 20.21
#